data_344456d5497a071b5684eda395ba1cbd
#
_entry.id   344456d5497a071b5684eda395ba1cbd
#
_cell.length_a   1.000
_cell.length_b   1.000
_cell.length_c   1.000
_cell.angle_alpha   90.00
_cell.angle_beta   90.00
_cell.angle_gamma   90.00
#
_symmetry.space_group_name_H-M   'P 1'
#
loop_
_entity.id
_entity.type
_entity.pdbx_description
1 polymer ?
#
loop_
_entity_poly.entity_id
_entity_poly.type
_entity_poly.pdbx_seq_one_letter_code
_entity_poly.pdbx_strand_id
1 'polypeptide(L)'
;MGTLIFGALLLIVGMVVRSSGRGMGATGSKTVGMVMTLVSIVLILIGAFTLLSSSVKVIDAGSVGVQHAFGRVAPDPLLPGVRFVMPWAEVERYSTREEQFPAAREAAETMAALSSEQMGMQVDAAVRWQIDPKEAPRIFTEIGSEEQIHAVVLNAIRNGVRDGMAQFSINQIGQRSKIADVMKAEVDSALVTRPRAGGQPFRIATITAFFLRNLQPPEQVVNAINGKIAQEQQIETEKHRVEVARLQSEQQRLLNQTLTPEALMKQYLEVLHDMKNSSNLIILVPTEGGTPLLDLNALRKNLKAGQ
;
A
#
# COMPACT_ATOMS: atom_id res chain seq x y z
N MET A 1 -0.08 -35.08 21.72
CA MET A 1 -0.87 -36.24 22.29
C MET A 1 0.04 -37.40 22.73
N GLY A 2 1.00 -37.91 21.92
CA GLY A 2 1.81 -39.07 22.28
C GLY A 2 2.62 -38.97 23.63
N THR A 3 3.21 -37.81 23.87
CA THR A 3 4.00 -37.55 25.10
C THR A 3 3.15 -37.57 26.38
N LEU A 4 1.89 -37.14 26.27
CA LEU A 4 0.92 -37.20 27.37
C LEU A 4 0.52 -38.60 27.72
N ILE A 5 0.17 -39.41 26.71
CA ILE A 5 -0.20 -40.82 26.88
C ILE A 5 0.96 -41.58 27.50
N PHE A 6 2.19 -41.31 27.01
CA PHE A 6 3.39 -41.90 27.52
C PHE A 6 3.66 -41.52 29.00
N GLY A 7 3.55 -40.22 29.34
CA GLY A 7 3.71 -39.73 30.71
C GLY A 7 2.65 -40.29 31.67
N ALA A 8 1.40 -40.35 31.25
CA ALA A 8 0.29 -40.93 32.01
C ALA A 8 0.51 -42.43 32.22
N LEU A 9 0.94 -43.16 31.21
CA LEU A 9 1.27 -44.59 31.29
C LEU A 9 2.42 -44.85 32.26
N LEU A 10 3.47 -44.05 32.20
CA LEU A 10 4.58 -44.15 33.17
C LEU A 10 4.13 -43.91 34.61
N LEU A 11 3.22 -42.94 34.85
CA LEU A 11 2.67 -42.72 36.18
C LEU A 11 1.85 -43.91 36.66
N ILE A 12 0.99 -44.47 35.80
CA ILE A 12 0.18 -45.65 36.13
C ILE A 12 1.09 -46.89 36.44
N VAL A 13 2.05 -47.16 35.58
CA VAL A 13 3.00 -48.26 35.75
C VAL A 13 3.82 -48.03 37.03
N GLY A 14 4.31 -46.82 37.28
CA GLY A 14 5.04 -46.48 38.51
C GLY A 14 4.20 -46.72 39.77
N MET A 15 2.88 -46.40 39.71
CA MET A 15 1.95 -46.60 40.83
C MET A 15 1.65 -48.09 41.08
N VAL A 16 1.51 -48.87 40.01
CA VAL A 16 1.31 -50.32 40.06
C VAL A 16 2.57 -51.03 40.63
N VAL A 17 3.75 -50.67 40.14
CA VAL A 17 5.05 -51.20 40.66
C VAL A 17 5.23 -50.86 42.15
N ARG A 18 4.85 -49.66 42.57
CA ARG A 18 4.87 -49.22 43.95
C ARG A 18 3.91 -50.05 44.85
N SER A 19 2.73 -50.33 44.37
CA SER A 19 1.75 -51.15 45.14
C SER A 19 2.21 -52.61 45.26
N SER A 20 2.75 -53.18 44.18
CA SER A 20 3.31 -54.53 44.15
C SER A 20 4.56 -54.66 45.04
N GLY A 21 5.45 -53.65 45.03
CA GLY A 21 6.66 -53.64 45.86
C GLY A 21 6.37 -53.58 47.36
N ARG A 22 5.28 -52.93 47.78
CA ARG A 22 4.83 -52.92 49.18
C ARG A 22 4.31 -54.31 49.65
N GLY A 23 3.63 -55.01 48.76
CA GLY A 23 3.15 -56.39 49.05
C GLY A 23 4.29 -57.40 49.17
N MET A 24 5.27 -57.34 48.28
CA MET A 24 6.47 -58.24 48.32
C MET A 24 7.44 -57.94 49.47
N GLY A 25 7.56 -56.70 49.94
CA GLY A 25 8.37 -56.35 51.08
C GLY A 25 7.83 -56.87 52.38
N ALA A 26 6.54 -57.25 52.48
CA ALA A 26 5.91 -57.87 53.61
C ALA A 26 6.10 -59.40 53.67
N THR A 27 6.30 -60.10 52.55
CA THR A 27 6.37 -61.53 52.43
C THR A 27 7.69 -62.09 51.84
N GLY A 28 8.62 -61.20 51.40
CA GLY A 28 9.85 -61.60 50.71
C GLY A 28 11.07 -60.83 51.13
N SER A 29 12.14 -60.90 50.35
CA SER A 29 13.42 -60.21 50.57
C SER A 29 13.26 -58.71 50.66
N LYS A 30 13.63 -58.04 51.72
CA LYS A 30 13.63 -56.61 51.98
C LYS A 30 14.37 -55.81 50.88
N THR A 31 15.36 -56.39 50.28
CA THR A 31 16.16 -55.79 49.18
C THR A 31 15.36 -55.67 47.89
N VAL A 32 14.55 -56.67 47.51
CA VAL A 32 13.71 -56.63 46.31
C VAL A 32 12.63 -55.59 46.47
N GLY A 33 11.96 -55.47 47.60
CA GLY A 33 10.96 -54.44 47.87
C GLY A 33 11.56 -53.03 47.87
N MET A 34 12.80 -52.84 48.34
CA MET A 34 13.47 -51.55 48.29
C MET A 34 13.83 -51.15 46.85
N VAL A 35 14.34 -52.05 46.03
CA VAL A 35 14.67 -51.81 44.62
C VAL A 35 13.38 -51.46 43.82
N MET A 36 12.30 -52.21 43.99
CA MET A 36 11.01 -51.92 43.34
C MET A 36 10.44 -50.57 43.75
N THR A 37 10.62 -50.18 45.02
CA THR A 37 10.19 -48.85 45.48
C THR A 37 11.01 -47.75 44.85
N LEU A 38 12.31 -47.89 44.71
CA LEU A 38 13.21 -46.93 44.07
C LEU A 38 12.84 -46.80 42.55
N VAL A 39 12.67 -47.92 41.86
CA VAL A 39 12.28 -47.93 40.44
C VAL A 39 10.91 -47.25 40.27
N SER A 40 9.95 -47.50 41.14
CA SER A 40 8.63 -46.87 41.08
C SER A 40 8.70 -45.35 41.25
N ILE A 41 9.55 -44.87 42.19
CA ILE A 41 9.74 -43.43 42.40
C ILE A 41 10.35 -42.78 41.16
N VAL A 42 11.35 -43.40 40.56
CA VAL A 42 11.97 -42.88 39.32
C VAL A 42 10.94 -42.82 38.17
N LEU A 43 10.12 -43.87 37.98
CA LEU A 43 9.08 -43.88 36.96
C LEU A 43 8.03 -42.81 37.22
N ILE A 44 7.60 -42.59 38.44
CA ILE A 44 6.65 -41.52 38.82
C ILE A 44 7.26 -40.13 38.56
N LEU A 45 8.52 -39.92 38.90
CA LEU A 45 9.20 -38.63 38.65
C LEU A 45 9.36 -38.34 37.18
N ILE A 46 9.72 -39.35 36.37
CA ILE A 46 9.81 -39.19 34.92
C ILE A 46 8.41 -38.89 34.31
N GLY A 47 7.38 -39.65 34.76
CA GLY A 47 6.00 -39.40 34.30
C GLY A 47 5.47 -38.02 34.69
N ALA A 48 5.75 -37.57 35.93
CA ALA A 48 5.38 -36.24 36.38
C ALA A 48 6.15 -35.15 35.60
N PHE A 49 7.44 -35.35 35.38
CA PHE A 49 8.25 -34.41 34.59
C PHE A 49 7.77 -34.28 33.14
N THR A 50 7.41 -35.39 32.49
CA THR A 50 6.86 -35.37 31.11
C THR A 50 5.53 -34.63 31.04
N LEU A 51 4.65 -34.78 32.02
CA LEU A 51 3.38 -34.05 32.08
C LEU A 51 3.60 -32.57 32.36
N LEU A 52 4.49 -32.20 33.30
CA LEU A 52 4.84 -30.81 33.56
C LEU A 52 5.46 -30.12 32.34
N SER A 53 6.38 -30.81 31.67
CA SER A 53 7.02 -30.33 30.44
C SER A 53 6.01 -30.10 29.32
N SER A 54 4.99 -30.97 29.22
CA SER A 54 3.89 -30.79 28.24
C SER A 54 3.04 -29.56 28.52
N SER A 55 2.93 -29.13 29.79
CA SER A 55 2.16 -27.96 30.21
C SER A 55 2.84 -26.62 29.91
N VAL A 56 4.12 -26.63 29.64
CA VAL A 56 4.86 -25.40 29.35
C VAL A 56 4.93 -25.18 27.86
N LYS A 57 4.42 -24.05 27.41
CA LYS A 57 4.49 -23.61 26.01
C LYS A 57 5.18 -22.26 25.94
N VAL A 58 6.05 -22.13 24.96
CA VAL A 58 6.72 -20.87 24.65
C VAL A 58 6.05 -20.27 23.44
N ILE A 59 5.54 -19.06 23.58
CA ILE A 59 4.96 -18.27 22.50
C ILE A 59 5.98 -17.22 22.08
N ASP A 60 6.33 -17.23 20.81
CA ASP A 60 7.34 -16.34 20.25
C ASP A 60 6.87 -14.88 20.24
N ALA A 61 7.81 -13.95 20.31
CA ALA A 61 7.53 -12.52 20.17
C ALA A 61 6.94 -12.22 18.79
N GLY A 62 5.81 -11.52 18.76
CA GLY A 62 5.06 -11.23 17.53
C GLY A 62 4.11 -12.35 17.10
N SER A 63 3.80 -13.27 18.03
CA SER A 63 2.77 -14.31 17.83
C SER A 63 1.81 -14.31 19.01
N VAL A 64 0.62 -14.83 18.81
CA VAL A 64 -0.37 -15.11 19.85
C VAL A 64 -0.76 -16.57 19.77
N GLY A 65 -0.89 -17.21 20.92
CA GLY A 65 -1.35 -18.60 21.02
C GLY A 65 -2.84 -18.66 21.38
N VAL A 66 -3.55 -19.58 20.77
CA VAL A 66 -4.93 -19.93 21.13
C VAL A 66 -4.94 -21.35 21.68
N GLN A 67 -5.31 -21.47 22.94
CA GLN A 67 -5.42 -22.77 23.60
C GLN A 67 -6.79 -23.41 23.32
N HIS A 68 -6.78 -24.62 22.84
CA HIS A 68 -8.00 -25.40 22.65
C HIS A 68 -7.84 -26.84 23.13
N ALA A 69 -8.92 -27.41 23.63
CA ALA A 69 -8.95 -28.78 24.10
C ALA A 69 -10.36 -29.36 23.98
N PHE A 70 -10.49 -30.59 23.48
CA PHE A 70 -11.76 -31.30 23.38
C PHE A 70 -12.90 -30.49 22.73
N GLY A 71 -12.58 -29.71 21.68
CA GLY A 71 -13.54 -28.88 20.97
C GLY A 71 -13.94 -27.57 21.67
N ARG A 72 -13.26 -27.23 22.78
CA ARG A 72 -13.46 -25.95 23.48
C ARG A 72 -12.23 -25.08 23.32
N VAL A 73 -12.45 -23.81 23.03
CA VAL A 73 -11.41 -22.78 22.90
C VAL A 73 -11.40 -21.95 24.18
N ALA A 74 -10.21 -21.69 24.70
CA ALA A 74 -10.05 -20.79 25.85
C ALA A 74 -10.35 -19.35 25.41
N PRO A 75 -11.10 -18.57 26.23
CA PRO A 75 -11.45 -17.21 25.87
C PRO A 75 -10.26 -16.24 25.87
N ASP A 76 -9.25 -16.55 26.68
CA ASP A 76 -8.08 -15.69 26.83
C ASP A 76 -6.96 -16.11 25.88
N PRO A 77 -6.39 -15.18 25.09
CA PRO A 77 -5.25 -15.46 24.25
C PRO A 77 -3.97 -15.63 25.04
N LEU A 78 -3.11 -16.52 24.60
CA LEU A 78 -1.76 -16.69 25.17
C LEU A 78 -0.82 -15.66 24.55
N LEU A 79 -0.49 -14.65 25.31
CA LEU A 79 0.46 -13.60 24.90
C LEU A 79 1.91 -14.16 24.87
N PRO A 80 2.85 -13.50 24.17
CA PRO A 80 4.24 -13.92 24.07
C PRO A 80 4.90 -14.20 25.42
N GLY A 81 5.83 -15.15 25.42
CA GLY A 81 6.57 -15.60 26.59
C GLY A 81 6.25 -17.04 26.98
N VAL A 82 6.71 -17.42 28.17
CA VAL A 82 6.46 -18.77 28.74
C VAL A 82 5.05 -18.78 29.34
N ARG A 83 4.22 -19.72 28.87
CA ARG A 83 2.83 -19.88 29.31
C ARG A 83 2.56 -21.29 29.81
N PHE A 84 1.77 -21.36 30.85
CA PHE A 84 1.29 -22.63 31.37
C PHE A 84 -0.09 -22.92 30.75
N VAL A 85 -0.19 -24.06 30.11
CA VAL A 85 -1.41 -24.53 29.47
C VAL A 85 -1.79 -25.90 30.06
N MET A 86 -3.03 -26.31 29.89
CA MET A 86 -3.43 -27.66 30.29
C MET A 86 -2.61 -28.68 29.50
N PRO A 87 -2.08 -29.76 30.16
CA PRO A 87 -1.20 -30.71 29.48
C PRO A 87 -1.78 -31.35 28.23
N TRP A 88 -3.11 -31.49 28.15
CA TRP A 88 -3.84 -32.05 27.01
C TRP A 88 -4.31 -31.04 26.00
N ALA A 89 -4.06 -29.74 26.23
CA ALA A 89 -4.44 -28.70 25.30
C ALA A 89 -3.42 -28.56 24.16
N GLU A 90 -3.95 -28.28 23.01
CA GLU A 90 -3.20 -27.85 21.85
C GLU A 90 -3.19 -26.32 21.78
N VAL A 91 -2.14 -25.80 21.22
CA VAL A 91 -1.96 -24.35 21.07
C VAL A 91 -1.73 -24.06 19.60
N GLU A 92 -2.70 -23.41 18.99
CA GLU A 92 -2.55 -22.83 17.65
C GLU A 92 -1.89 -21.47 17.77
N ARG A 93 -1.01 -21.12 16.81
CA ARG A 93 -0.27 -19.88 16.83
C ARG A 93 -0.62 -19.04 15.62
N TYR A 94 -0.81 -17.74 15.85
CA TYR A 94 -1.06 -16.76 14.81
C TYR A 94 0.01 -15.68 14.86
N SER A 95 0.47 -15.24 13.72
CA SER A 95 1.31 -14.06 13.60
C SER A 95 0.49 -12.81 13.95
N THR A 96 1.05 -11.97 14.82
CA THR A 96 0.51 -10.63 15.13
C THR A 96 1.35 -9.54 14.49
N ARG A 97 2.33 -9.93 13.68
CA ARG A 97 3.16 -9.00 12.92
C ARG A 97 2.37 -8.45 11.75
N GLU A 98 2.81 -7.30 11.29
CA GLU A 98 2.25 -6.71 10.08
C GLU A 98 2.62 -7.56 8.86
N GLU A 99 1.62 -7.97 8.13
CA GLU A 99 1.75 -8.70 6.88
C GLU A 99 1.33 -7.83 5.69
N GLN A 100 1.90 -8.11 4.54
CA GLN A 100 1.61 -7.36 3.32
C GLN A 100 1.05 -8.26 2.24
N PHE A 101 0.00 -7.78 1.59
CA PHE A 101 -0.54 -8.37 0.38
C PHE A 101 -0.39 -7.37 -0.79
N PRO A 102 0.05 -7.81 -1.98
CA PRO A 102 0.76 -9.06 -2.23
C PRO A 102 2.08 -9.09 -1.46
N ALA A 103 2.62 -10.29 -1.22
CA ALA A 103 3.89 -10.45 -0.51
C ALA A 103 5.01 -9.67 -1.21
N ALA A 104 5.97 -9.16 -0.44
CA ALA A 104 6.98 -8.21 -0.94
C ALA A 104 7.81 -8.71 -2.15
N ARG A 105 7.84 -10.03 -2.37
CA ARG A 105 8.56 -10.69 -3.48
C ARG A 105 7.64 -11.16 -4.60
N GLU A 106 6.33 -11.01 -4.45
CA GLU A 106 5.35 -11.41 -5.45
C GLU A 106 5.07 -10.25 -6.40
N ALA A 107 4.73 -10.60 -7.65
CA ALA A 107 4.24 -9.62 -8.61
C ALA A 107 2.98 -8.94 -8.08
N ALA A 108 2.80 -7.66 -8.39
CA ALA A 108 1.58 -6.95 -8.04
C ALA A 108 0.37 -7.72 -8.60
N GLU A 109 -0.58 -8.06 -7.74
CA GLU A 109 -1.84 -8.65 -8.20
C GLU A 109 -2.72 -7.54 -8.75
N THR A 110 -3.08 -7.67 -10.02
CA THR A 110 -4.00 -6.76 -10.69
C THR A 110 -5.42 -7.24 -10.46
N MET A 111 -6.22 -6.43 -9.80
CA MET A 111 -7.62 -6.71 -9.51
C MET A 111 -8.53 -6.03 -10.53
N ALA A 112 -9.40 -6.81 -11.16
CA ALA A 112 -10.45 -6.27 -12.02
C ALA A 112 -11.57 -5.68 -11.16
N ALA A 113 -11.91 -4.42 -11.40
CA ALA A 113 -12.98 -3.67 -10.75
C ALA A 113 -13.83 -2.96 -11.80
N LEU A 114 -15.00 -2.47 -11.41
CA LEU A 114 -15.88 -1.66 -12.26
C LEU A 114 -15.97 -0.24 -11.69
N SER A 115 -15.97 0.76 -12.55
CA SER A 115 -16.30 2.13 -12.15
C SER A 115 -17.81 2.28 -11.90
N SER A 116 -18.26 3.43 -11.38
CA SER A 116 -19.68 3.73 -11.21
C SER A 116 -20.47 3.71 -12.55
N GLU A 117 -19.78 3.87 -13.66
CA GLU A 117 -20.32 3.80 -15.04
C GLU A 117 -20.22 2.38 -15.62
N GLN A 118 -19.88 1.37 -14.78
CA GLN A 118 -19.69 -0.02 -15.17
C GLN A 118 -18.57 -0.27 -16.18
N MET A 119 -17.59 0.62 -16.23
CA MET A 119 -16.40 0.43 -17.06
C MET A 119 -15.35 -0.40 -16.33
N GLY A 120 -14.77 -1.37 -17.04
CA GLY A 120 -13.72 -2.25 -16.50
C GLY A 120 -12.45 -1.45 -16.17
N MET A 121 -11.97 -1.60 -14.97
CA MET A 121 -10.74 -0.97 -14.47
C MET A 121 -9.79 -2.05 -13.97
N GLN A 122 -8.51 -1.84 -14.15
CA GLN A 122 -7.47 -2.65 -13.52
C GLN A 122 -6.87 -1.86 -12.37
N VAL A 123 -6.91 -2.44 -11.17
CA VAL A 123 -6.48 -1.80 -9.93
C VAL A 123 -5.36 -2.62 -9.31
N ASP A 124 -4.20 -2.00 -9.13
CA ASP A 124 -3.10 -2.57 -8.39
C ASP A 124 -3.05 -1.91 -7.01
N ALA A 125 -3.29 -2.68 -5.97
CA ALA A 125 -3.20 -2.21 -4.60
C ALA A 125 -2.26 -3.10 -3.78
N ALA A 126 -1.66 -2.50 -2.77
CA ALA A 126 -0.95 -3.22 -1.74
C ALA A 126 -1.55 -2.85 -0.39
N VAL A 127 -1.77 -3.86 0.44
CA VAL A 127 -2.43 -3.70 1.72
C VAL A 127 -1.55 -4.30 2.80
N ARG A 128 -1.37 -3.58 3.91
CA ARG A 128 -0.76 -4.13 5.12
C ARG A 128 -1.83 -4.32 6.17
N TRP A 129 -1.76 -5.43 6.84
CA TRP A 129 -2.73 -5.83 7.83
C TRP A 129 -2.08 -6.59 8.97
N GLN A 130 -2.76 -6.65 10.09
CA GLN A 130 -2.34 -7.42 11.26
C GLN A 130 -3.56 -7.95 12.01
N ILE A 131 -3.36 -9.06 12.72
CA ILE A 131 -4.38 -9.66 13.59
C ILE A 131 -4.30 -9.01 14.99
N ASP A 132 -5.45 -8.67 15.58
CA ASP A 132 -5.51 -8.27 16.98
C ASP A 132 -5.36 -9.51 17.86
N PRO A 133 -4.35 -9.57 18.74
CA PRO A 133 -4.16 -10.68 19.66
C PRO A 133 -5.38 -11.00 20.51
N LYS A 134 -6.20 -10.01 20.84
CA LYS A 134 -7.40 -10.18 21.67
C LYS A 134 -8.52 -10.95 20.97
N GLU A 135 -8.61 -10.81 19.67
CA GLU A 135 -9.64 -11.48 18.87
C GLU A 135 -9.21 -12.87 18.39
N ALA A 136 -7.95 -13.27 18.61
CA ALA A 136 -7.41 -14.56 18.15
C ALA A 136 -8.27 -15.79 18.56
N PRO A 137 -8.80 -15.90 19.79
CA PRO A 137 -9.66 -17.04 20.15
C PRO A 137 -10.97 -17.10 19.33
N ARG A 138 -11.56 -15.95 19.02
CA ARG A 138 -12.77 -15.84 18.19
C ARG A 138 -12.46 -16.17 16.73
N ILE A 139 -11.33 -15.63 16.23
CA ILE A 139 -10.85 -15.92 14.87
C ILE A 139 -10.64 -17.43 14.69
N PHE A 140 -10.01 -18.09 15.65
CA PHE A 140 -9.83 -19.55 15.60
C PHE A 140 -11.17 -20.29 15.57
N THR A 141 -12.14 -19.88 16.40
CA THR A 141 -13.43 -20.52 16.49
C THR A 141 -14.27 -20.40 15.22
N GLU A 142 -14.24 -19.22 14.59
CA GLU A 142 -15.14 -18.91 13.46
C GLU A 142 -14.49 -19.13 12.10
N ILE A 143 -13.18 -18.98 11.99
CA ILE A 143 -12.45 -19.05 10.72
C ILE A 143 -11.55 -20.29 10.69
N GLY A 144 -10.71 -20.48 11.71
CA GLY A 144 -9.84 -21.65 11.84
C GLY A 144 -8.35 -21.31 11.69
N SER A 145 -7.63 -21.99 10.77
CA SER A 145 -6.17 -21.87 10.62
C SER A 145 -5.74 -20.54 10.00
N GLU A 146 -4.43 -20.25 10.13
CA GLU A 146 -3.81 -19.07 9.54
C GLU A 146 -4.03 -18.97 8.02
N GLU A 147 -3.97 -20.10 7.30
CA GLU A 147 -4.24 -20.15 5.87
C GLU A 147 -5.68 -19.74 5.52
N GLN A 148 -6.65 -20.13 6.35
CA GLN A 148 -8.05 -19.74 6.16
C GLN A 148 -8.25 -18.25 6.44
N ILE A 149 -7.55 -17.70 7.42
CA ILE A 149 -7.55 -16.26 7.71
C ILE A 149 -6.98 -15.48 6.52
N HIS A 150 -5.86 -15.91 5.97
CA HIS A 150 -5.27 -15.31 4.76
C HIS A 150 -6.26 -15.30 3.60
N ALA A 151 -6.94 -16.41 3.36
CA ALA A 151 -7.95 -16.50 2.28
C ALA A 151 -9.11 -15.52 2.50
N VAL A 152 -9.60 -15.38 3.73
CA VAL A 152 -10.68 -14.44 4.07
C VAL A 152 -10.23 -13.00 3.90
N VAL A 153 -9.03 -12.65 4.40
CA VAL A 153 -8.46 -11.31 4.25
C VAL A 153 -8.26 -10.96 2.78
N LEU A 154 -7.73 -11.90 1.98
CA LEU A 154 -7.52 -11.71 0.56
C LEU A 154 -8.84 -11.44 -0.19
N ASN A 155 -9.88 -12.21 0.12
CA ASN A 155 -11.21 -12.00 -0.46
C ASN A 155 -11.83 -10.66 -0.02
N ALA A 156 -11.63 -10.26 1.23
CA ALA A 156 -12.07 -8.96 1.74
C ALA A 156 -11.36 -7.81 1.02
N ILE A 157 -10.05 -7.92 0.78
CA ILE A 157 -9.28 -6.94 0.01
C ILE A 157 -9.82 -6.83 -1.42
N ARG A 158 -10.01 -7.96 -2.11
CA ARG A 158 -10.53 -7.97 -3.48
C ARG A 158 -11.93 -7.36 -3.57
N ASN A 159 -12.80 -7.70 -2.65
CA ASN A 159 -14.16 -7.15 -2.60
C ASN A 159 -14.15 -5.66 -2.26
N GLY A 160 -13.42 -5.25 -1.21
CA GLY A 160 -13.35 -3.85 -0.83
C GLY A 160 -12.74 -2.94 -1.91
N VAL A 161 -11.77 -3.44 -2.69
CA VAL A 161 -11.25 -2.73 -3.87
C VAL A 161 -12.31 -2.57 -4.94
N ARG A 162 -13.10 -3.63 -5.23
CA ARG A 162 -14.19 -3.58 -6.21
C ARG A 162 -15.29 -2.61 -5.79
N ASP A 163 -15.74 -2.74 -4.54
CA ASP A 163 -16.83 -1.93 -3.98
C ASP A 163 -16.39 -0.46 -3.85
N GLY A 164 -15.15 -0.22 -3.43
CA GLY A 164 -14.58 1.11 -3.38
C GLY A 164 -14.44 1.76 -4.76
N MET A 165 -14.02 1.00 -5.80
CA MET A 165 -13.92 1.52 -7.16
C MET A 165 -15.29 1.84 -7.76
N ALA A 166 -16.30 1.05 -7.46
CA ALA A 166 -17.66 1.23 -7.97
C ALA A 166 -18.31 2.57 -7.56
N GLN A 167 -17.76 3.25 -6.57
CA GLN A 167 -18.23 4.56 -6.11
C GLN A 167 -17.68 5.73 -6.94
N PHE A 168 -16.64 5.50 -7.76
CA PHE A 168 -15.96 6.55 -8.52
C PHE A 168 -16.18 6.42 -10.01
N SER A 169 -16.38 7.58 -10.64
CA SER A 169 -16.41 7.68 -12.11
C SER A 169 -14.99 7.72 -12.69
N ILE A 170 -14.87 7.39 -13.97
CA ILE A 170 -13.60 7.48 -14.70
C ILE A 170 -13.00 8.90 -14.67
N ASN A 171 -13.83 9.94 -14.68
CA ASN A 171 -13.34 11.32 -14.60
C ASN A 171 -12.71 11.67 -13.24
N GLN A 172 -12.96 10.87 -12.22
CA GLN A 172 -12.44 11.08 -10.86
C GLN A 172 -11.15 10.30 -10.56
N ILE A 173 -10.60 9.57 -11.51
CA ILE A 173 -9.36 8.75 -11.37
C ILE A 173 -8.18 9.57 -10.84
N GLY A 174 -8.12 10.86 -11.12
CA GLY A 174 -7.10 11.77 -10.60
C GLY A 174 -7.11 11.95 -9.08
N GLN A 175 -8.23 11.63 -8.39
CA GLN A 175 -8.37 11.76 -6.93
C GLN A 175 -7.89 10.49 -6.20
N ARG A 176 -6.66 10.04 -6.49
CA ARG A 176 -6.12 8.75 -6.00
C ARG A 176 -6.16 8.59 -4.48
N SER A 177 -5.88 9.64 -3.72
CA SER A 177 -5.92 9.58 -2.24
C SER A 177 -7.33 9.28 -1.74
N LYS A 178 -8.33 9.96 -2.30
CA LYS A 178 -9.72 9.78 -1.93
C LYS A 178 -10.25 8.39 -2.28
N ILE A 179 -9.85 7.89 -3.45
CA ILE A 179 -10.16 6.51 -3.89
C ILE A 179 -9.52 5.50 -2.93
N ALA A 180 -8.26 5.69 -2.57
CA ALA A 180 -7.56 4.82 -1.63
C ALA A 180 -8.20 4.82 -0.24
N ASP A 181 -8.65 5.97 0.27
CA ASP A 181 -9.32 6.08 1.56
C ASP A 181 -10.66 5.35 1.57
N VAL A 182 -11.45 5.47 0.50
CA VAL A 182 -12.72 4.75 0.36
C VAL A 182 -12.48 3.25 0.22
N MET A 183 -11.54 2.82 -0.63
CA MET A 183 -11.19 1.40 -0.75
C MET A 183 -10.72 0.82 0.58
N LYS A 184 -9.91 1.55 1.35
CA LYS A 184 -9.50 1.15 2.69
C LYS A 184 -10.69 0.96 3.61
N ALA A 185 -11.64 1.90 3.62
CA ALA A 185 -12.84 1.83 4.45
C ALA A 185 -13.71 0.62 4.08
N GLU A 186 -13.88 0.32 2.79
CA GLU A 186 -14.61 -0.85 2.32
C GLU A 186 -13.92 -2.17 2.72
N VAL A 187 -12.59 -2.25 2.58
CA VAL A 187 -11.82 -3.41 3.05
C VAL A 187 -11.95 -3.59 4.56
N ASP A 188 -11.81 -2.50 5.33
CA ASP A 188 -11.98 -2.54 6.79
C ASP A 188 -13.39 -3.00 7.20
N SER A 189 -14.41 -2.59 6.46
CA SER A 189 -15.79 -3.02 6.66
C SER A 189 -15.98 -4.51 6.35
N ALA A 190 -15.38 -4.98 5.27
CA ALA A 190 -15.45 -6.39 4.86
C ALA A 190 -14.74 -7.34 5.83
N LEU A 191 -13.79 -6.84 6.62
CA LEU A 191 -13.07 -7.61 7.65
C LEU A 191 -13.81 -7.69 8.99
N VAL A 192 -14.97 -7.06 9.11
CA VAL A 192 -15.83 -7.20 10.29
C VAL A 192 -16.84 -8.32 10.04
N THR A 193 -16.81 -9.33 10.88
CA THR A 193 -17.73 -10.47 10.78
C THR A 193 -18.56 -10.65 12.03
N ARG A 194 -19.66 -11.39 11.91
CA ARG A 194 -20.52 -11.77 13.04
C ARG A 194 -20.40 -13.26 13.29
N PRO A 195 -20.25 -13.69 14.55
CA PRO A 195 -20.22 -15.10 14.91
C PRO A 195 -21.50 -15.84 14.44
N ARG A 196 -21.34 -17.08 13.97
CA ARG A 196 -22.46 -17.93 13.53
C ARG A 196 -23.45 -18.23 14.65
N ALA A 197 -22.96 -18.37 15.89
CA ALA A 197 -23.78 -18.66 17.06
C ALA A 197 -24.52 -17.42 17.62
N GLY A 198 -24.43 -16.29 16.94
CA GLY A 198 -24.87 -15.00 17.47
C GLY A 198 -23.82 -14.38 18.42
N GLY A 199 -23.80 -13.09 18.52
CA GLY A 199 -22.83 -12.37 19.33
C GLY A 199 -22.50 -11.00 18.73
N GLN A 200 -21.60 -10.30 19.40
CA GLN A 200 -21.14 -9.03 18.89
C GLN A 200 -20.20 -9.22 17.70
N PRO A 201 -20.29 -8.34 16.69
CA PRO A 201 -19.36 -8.35 15.57
C PRO A 201 -17.92 -8.23 16.09
N PHE A 202 -17.00 -8.89 15.43
CA PHE A 202 -15.58 -8.78 15.72
C PHE A 202 -14.78 -8.57 14.44
N ARG A 203 -13.56 -8.05 14.56
CA ARG A 203 -12.68 -7.76 13.45
C ARG A 203 -11.70 -8.91 13.25
N ILE A 204 -11.64 -9.45 12.02
CA ILE A 204 -10.72 -10.53 11.65
C ILE A 204 -9.29 -10.02 11.59
N ALA A 205 -9.08 -8.88 10.92
CA ALA A 205 -7.81 -8.22 10.79
C ALA A 205 -8.00 -6.71 10.71
N THR A 206 -6.97 -5.95 11.04
CA THR A 206 -6.96 -4.49 10.97
C THR A 206 -6.04 -4.05 9.85
N ILE A 207 -6.53 -3.19 8.96
CA ILE A 207 -5.72 -2.60 7.88
C ILE A 207 -4.87 -1.47 8.44
N THR A 208 -3.55 -1.67 8.48
CA THR A 208 -2.59 -0.67 8.95
C THR A 208 -2.24 0.33 7.86
N ALA A 209 -2.11 -0.14 6.60
CA ALA A 209 -1.84 0.74 5.46
C ALA A 209 -2.49 0.20 4.18
N PHE A 210 -2.96 1.12 3.34
CA PHE A 210 -3.50 0.83 2.01
C PHE A 210 -2.77 1.69 0.98
N PHE A 211 -2.19 1.05 -0.04
CA PHE A 211 -1.43 1.72 -1.09
C PHE A 211 -2.08 1.43 -2.45
N LEU A 212 -2.67 2.43 -3.05
CA LEU A 212 -3.12 2.37 -4.43
C LEU A 212 -1.92 2.60 -5.36
N ARG A 213 -1.38 1.53 -5.94
CA ARG A 213 -0.18 1.58 -6.79
C ARG A 213 -0.50 2.05 -8.19
N ASN A 214 -1.48 1.42 -8.81
CA ASN A 214 -1.90 1.75 -10.17
C ASN A 214 -3.42 1.67 -10.32
N LEU A 215 -3.93 2.49 -11.23
CA LEU A 215 -5.33 2.51 -11.60
C LEU A 215 -5.40 2.73 -13.11
N GLN A 216 -5.71 1.67 -13.83
CA GLN A 216 -5.64 1.64 -15.29
C GLN A 216 -7.03 1.41 -15.89
N PRO A 217 -7.60 2.42 -16.54
CA PRO A 217 -8.82 2.26 -17.31
C PRO A 217 -8.54 1.52 -18.63
N PRO A 218 -9.58 1.05 -19.35
CA PRO A 218 -9.43 0.45 -20.66
C PRO A 218 -8.74 1.41 -21.64
N GLU A 219 -7.92 0.87 -22.52
CA GLU A 219 -7.10 1.65 -23.47
C GLU A 219 -7.94 2.60 -24.35
N GLN A 220 -9.13 2.17 -24.75
CA GLN A 220 -10.06 3.01 -25.52
C GLN A 220 -10.49 4.27 -24.76
N VAL A 221 -10.67 4.15 -23.45
CA VAL A 221 -11.04 5.28 -22.57
C VAL A 221 -9.85 6.20 -22.36
N VAL A 222 -8.65 5.66 -22.19
CA VAL A 222 -7.42 6.44 -22.09
C VAL A 222 -7.23 7.29 -23.35
N ASN A 223 -7.42 6.69 -24.52
CA ASN A 223 -7.31 7.39 -25.81
C ASN A 223 -8.37 8.49 -25.96
N ALA A 224 -9.61 8.23 -25.54
CA ALA A 224 -10.67 9.21 -25.56
C ALA A 224 -10.40 10.39 -24.60
N ILE A 225 -9.93 10.13 -23.40
CA ILE A 225 -9.54 11.15 -22.41
C ILE A 225 -8.37 11.99 -22.95
N ASN A 226 -7.34 11.36 -23.47
CA ASN A 226 -6.19 12.04 -24.06
C ASN A 226 -6.60 12.91 -25.25
N GLY A 227 -7.50 12.43 -26.10
CA GLY A 227 -8.06 13.20 -27.20
C GLY A 227 -8.84 14.43 -26.71
N LYS A 228 -9.66 14.27 -25.67
CA LYS A 228 -10.40 15.38 -25.06
C LYS A 228 -9.45 16.44 -24.46
N ILE A 229 -8.45 16.01 -23.71
CA ILE A 229 -7.42 16.89 -23.11
C ILE A 229 -6.67 17.65 -24.22
N ALA A 230 -6.28 16.96 -25.30
CA ALA A 230 -5.61 17.60 -26.43
C ALA A 230 -6.50 18.67 -27.08
N GLN A 231 -7.79 18.41 -27.24
CA GLN A 231 -8.74 19.39 -27.76
C GLN A 231 -8.92 20.59 -26.81
N GLU A 232 -9.05 20.35 -25.52
CA GLU A 232 -9.15 21.42 -24.52
C GLU A 232 -7.89 22.30 -24.52
N GLN A 233 -6.71 21.71 -24.60
CA GLN A 233 -5.44 22.46 -24.72
C GLN A 233 -5.35 23.26 -26.03
N GLN A 234 -5.85 22.72 -27.13
CA GLN A 234 -5.92 23.47 -28.40
C GLN A 234 -6.84 24.70 -28.29
N ILE A 235 -8.01 24.51 -27.70
CA ILE A 235 -8.97 25.63 -27.49
C ILE A 235 -8.33 26.71 -26.60
N GLU A 236 -7.64 26.32 -25.54
CA GLU A 236 -6.95 27.26 -24.64
C GLU A 236 -5.80 27.98 -25.36
N THR A 237 -5.03 27.25 -26.15
CA THR A 237 -3.97 27.84 -26.98
C THR A 237 -4.51 28.85 -27.98
N GLU A 238 -5.63 28.52 -28.66
CA GLU A 238 -6.24 29.44 -29.59
C GLU A 238 -6.86 30.68 -28.89
N LYS A 239 -7.45 30.52 -27.71
CA LYS A 239 -7.87 31.66 -26.88
C LYS A 239 -6.70 32.59 -26.54
N HIS A 240 -5.56 32.02 -26.10
CA HIS A 240 -4.36 32.80 -25.83
C HIS A 240 -3.84 33.49 -27.10
N ARG A 241 -3.83 32.83 -28.26
CA ARG A 241 -3.43 33.45 -29.53
C ARG A 241 -4.32 34.62 -29.90
N VAL A 242 -5.64 34.47 -29.76
CA VAL A 242 -6.59 35.55 -30.01
C VAL A 242 -6.36 36.73 -29.05
N GLU A 243 -6.14 36.45 -27.77
CA GLU A 243 -5.88 37.51 -26.79
C GLU A 243 -4.54 38.24 -27.05
N VAL A 244 -3.49 37.49 -27.40
CA VAL A 244 -2.19 38.06 -27.79
C VAL A 244 -2.34 38.93 -29.05
N ALA A 245 -3.09 38.46 -30.10
CA ALA A 245 -3.34 39.23 -31.30
C ALA A 245 -4.16 40.51 -31.01
N ARG A 246 -5.12 40.43 -30.09
CA ARG A 246 -5.89 41.57 -29.62
C ARG A 246 -5.02 42.61 -28.94
N LEU A 247 -4.14 42.17 -28.00
CA LEU A 247 -3.22 43.05 -27.29
C LEU A 247 -2.22 43.69 -28.26
N GLN A 248 -1.70 42.93 -29.23
CA GLN A 248 -0.80 43.44 -30.25
C GLN A 248 -1.52 44.50 -31.13
N SER A 249 -2.73 44.24 -31.53
CA SER A 249 -3.55 45.19 -32.30
C SER A 249 -3.80 46.50 -31.50
N GLU A 250 -4.11 46.35 -30.22
CA GLU A 250 -4.30 47.53 -29.34
C GLU A 250 -2.99 48.27 -29.10
N GLN A 251 -1.87 47.60 -28.90
CA GLN A 251 -0.57 48.19 -28.86
C GLN A 251 -0.24 48.96 -30.14
N GLN A 252 -0.48 48.38 -31.32
CA GLN A 252 -0.29 49.02 -32.62
C GLN A 252 -1.14 50.25 -32.75
N ARG A 253 -2.40 50.19 -32.32
CA ARG A 253 -3.32 51.32 -32.34
C ARG A 253 -2.86 52.47 -31.45
N LEU A 254 -2.41 52.15 -30.24
CA LEU A 254 -1.83 53.14 -29.30
C LEU A 254 -0.56 53.76 -29.87
N LEU A 255 0.34 52.97 -30.44
CA LEU A 255 1.54 53.48 -31.12
C LEU A 255 1.17 54.43 -32.28
N ASN A 256 0.21 54.03 -33.13
CA ASN A 256 -0.24 54.87 -34.25
C ASN A 256 -0.89 56.19 -33.77
N GLN A 257 -1.57 56.18 -32.62
CA GLN A 257 -2.15 57.38 -32.03
C GLN A 257 -1.08 58.34 -31.40
N THR A 258 0.01 57.77 -30.91
CA THR A 258 1.10 58.53 -30.24
C THR A 258 2.23 58.90 -31.19
N LEU A 259 2.27 58.34 -32.40
CA LEU A 259 3.27 58.63 -33.43
C LEU A 259 2.92 59.97 -34.11
N THR A 260 3.30 61.08 -33.47
CA THR A 260 3.35 62.37 -34.15
C THR A 260 4.53 62.40 -35.14
N PRO A 261 4.48 63.25 -36.17
CA PRO A 261 5.62 63.40 -37.09
C PRO A 261 6.94 63.69 -36.40
N GLU A 262 6.89 64.42 -35.28
CA GLU A 262 8.06 64.72 -34.44
C GLU A 262 8.59 63.49 -33.71
N ALA A 263 7.73 62.62 -33.21
CA ALA A 263 8.12 61.37 -32.55
C ALA A 263 8.75 60.40 -33.57
N LEU A 264 8.21 60.28 -34.77
CA LEU A 264 8.82 59.53 -35.87
C LEU A 264 10.20 60.05 -36.27
N MET A 265 10.32 61.36 -36.35
CA MET A 265 11.63 61.99 -36.66
C MET A 265 12.64 61.68 -35.55
N LYS A 266 12.26 61.77 -34.27
CA LYS A 266 13.13 61.46 -33.14
C LYS A 266 13.55 59.97 -33.19
N GLN A 267 12.67 59.04 -33.40
CA GLN A 267 12.97 57.62 -33.50
C GLN A 267 13.86 57.30 -34.72
N TYR A 268 13.63 58.00 -35.84
CA TYR A 268 14.49 57.89 -37.04
C TYR A 268 15.91 58.38 -36.73
N LEU A 269 16.04 59.49 -36.03
CA LEU A 269 17.36 60.03 -35.61
C LEU A 269 18.08 59.12 -34.59
N GLU A 270 17.34 58.48 -33.70
CA GLU A 270 17.87 57.53 -32.73
C GLU A 270 18.41 56.27 -33.42
N VAL A 271 17.66 55.70 -34.38
CA VAL A 271 18.11 54.60 -35.21
C VAL A 271 19.38 54.98 -36.02
N LEU A 272 19.39 56.16 -36.61
CA LEU A 272 20.58 56.68 -37.31
C LEU A 272 21.78 56.89 -36.38
N HIS A 273 21.54 57.29 -35.15
CA HIS A 273 22.59 57.43 -34.13
C HIS A 273 23.18 56.07 -33.73
N ASP A 274 22.33 55.07 -33.52
CA ASP A 274 22.78 53.69 -33.18
C ASP A 274 23.50 53.01 -34.36
N MET A 275 23.11 53.33 -35.57
CA MET A 275 23.73 52.85 -36.81
C MET A 275 25.11 53.54 -37.09
N LYS A 276 25.42 54.66 -36.45
CA LYS A 276 26.68 55.39 -36.64
C LYS A 276 27.94 54.53 -36.35
N ASN A 277 27.79 53.57 -35.46
CA ASN A 277 28.86 52.66 -35.05
C ASN A 277 28.89 51.33 -35.82
N SER A 278 28.01 51.15 -36.82
CA SER A 278 27.91 49.90 -37.60
C SER A 278 28.77 50.03 -38.86
N SER A 279 29.65 49.06 -39.08
CA SER A 279 30.58 49.03 -40.22
C SER A 279 29.91 48.67 -41.57
N ASN A 280 28.62 48.36 -41.62
CA ASN A 280 27.87 48.04 -42.83
C ASN A 280 26.55 48.84 -42.86
N LEU A 281 26.61 50.08 -43.26
CA LEU A 281 25.48 50.97 -43.35
C LEU A 281 24.94 51.05 -44.79
N ILE A 282 23.71 50.55 -45.01
CA ILE A 282 22.94 50.82 -46.23
C ILE A 282 21.76 51.71 -45.84
N ILE A 283 21.83 52.99 -46.17
CA ILE A 283 20.72 53.93 -45.92
C ILE A 283 19.84 53.97 -47.18
N LEU A 284 18.61 53.44 -47.06
CA LEU A 284 17.58 53.59 -48.02
C LEU A 284 16.74 54.86 -47.72
N VAL A 285 16.94 55.90 -48.48
CA VAL A 285 16.13 57.12 -48.38
C VAL A 285 14.93 56.94 -49.29
N PRO A 286 13.68 56.91 -48.76
CA PRO A 286 12.52 56.89 -49.59
C PRO A 286 12.33 58.25 -50.25
N THR A 287 12.47 58.31 -51.53
CA THR A 287 12.10 59.48 -52.31
C THR A 287 10.81 59.20 -53.08
N GLU A 288 9.79 60.04 -52.88
CA GLU A 288 8.57 59.99 -53.69
C GLU A 288 8.95 60.21 -55.15
N GLY A 289 8.87 59.13 -55.94
CA GLY A 289 8.88 59.15 -57.43
C GLY A 289 10.24 59.07 -58.13
N GLY A 290 11.36 58.73 -57.50
CA GLY A 290 12.64 58.60 -58.18
C GLY A 290 13.54 57.47 -57.68
N THR A 291 14.29 56.84 -58.63
CA THR A 291 15.38 55.91 -58.26
C THR A 291 16.43 56.63 -57.39
N PRO A 292 16.90 56.09 -56.31
CA PRO A 292 17.90 56.73 -55.46
C PRO A 292 19.22 56.85 -56.18
N LEU A 293 19.58 58.05 -56.54
CA LEU A 293 20.85 58.42 -57.18
C LEU A 293 22.00 58.61 -56.17
N LEU A 294 22.07 57.84 -55.09
CA LEU A 294 23.14 57.90 -54.16
C LEU A 294 24.06 56.68 -54.36
N ASP A 295 25.15 56.92 -55.12
CA ASP A 295 26.25 55.98 -55.19
C ASP A 295 27.04 56.03 -53.86
N LEU A 296 26.70 55.09 -52.97
CA LEU A 296 27.33 54.94 -51.66
C LEU A 296 28.81 54.62 -51.75
N ASN A 297 29.27 54.07 -52.86
CA ASN A 297 30.72 53.85 -53.09
C ASN A 297 31.46 55.14 -53.37
N ALA A 298 30.84 56.14 -54.01
CA ALA A 298 31.42 57.48 -54.22
C ALA A 298 31.50 58.23 -52.89
N LEU A 299 30.50 58.16 -52.04
CA LEU A 299 30.51 58.73 -50.67
C LEU A 299 31.60 58.17 -49.80
N ARG A 300 31.77 56.81 -49.82
CA ARG A 300 32.81 56.12 -49.05
C ARG A 300 34.23 56.48 -49.51
N LYS A 301 34.42 56.72 -50.80
CA LYS A 301 35.74 57.17 -51.34
C LYS A 301 36.10 58.58 -50.89
N ASN A 302 35.12 59.47 -50.84
CA ASN A 302 35.34 60.84 -50.40
C ASN A 302 35.54 60.99 -48.88
N LEU A 303 34.99 60.07 -48.07
CA LEU A 303 35.23 60.05 -46.62
C LEU A 303 36.58 59.43 -46.25
N LYS A 304 37.18 58.61 -47.11
CA LYS A 304 38.53 58.07 -46.91
C LYS A 304 39.67 58.99 -47.43
N ALA A 305 39.32 59.92 -48.29
CA ALA A 305 40.27 60.91 -48.85
C ALA A 305 40.43 62.15 -47.97
N GLY A 306 39.70 62.28 -46.88
CA GLY A 306 39.75 63.46 -45.96
C GLY A 306 40.37 63.11 -44.60
N GLN A 307 41.15 62.00 -44.46
CA GLN A 307 42.03 61.76 -43.33
C GLN A 307 43.49 61.85 -43.72
#